data_5ce26723e4b8cd3c9b6959a2363b092b
#
_entry.id   5ce26723e4b8cd3c9b6959a2363b092b
#
_cell.length_a   1.000
_cell.length_b   1.000
_cell.length_c   1.000
_cell.angle_alpha   90.00
_cell.angle_beta   90.00
_cell.angle_gamma   90.00
#
_symmetry.space_group_name_H-M   'P 1'
#
loop_
_entity.id
_entity.type
_entity.pdbx_description
1 polymer ?
#
loop_
_entity_poly.entity_id
_entity_poly.type
_entity_poly.pdbx_seq_one_letter_code
_entity_poly.pdbx_strand_id
1 'polypeptide(L)'
;MPPDLQGRTEQGSEEERRVDRWKRHDWWGVVLDAPDVAVLARFYSELRGWPIWKEDEEGAALDLGEGVAYLGIQRNPDYVRPVWPAATGRQQMMMHLDFEVIDLEAEIARAMKLGAELPEHQPQEGVRVLLDPAGHPFCLYT
;
A
#
# COMPACT_ATOMS: atom_id res chain seq x y z
N MET A 1 23.93 27.29 -8.32
CA MET A 1 23.40 26.03 -8.83
C MET A 1 24.42 25.39 -9.76
N PRO A 2 24.83 24.16 -9.50
CA PRO A 2 25.75 23.50 -10.39
C PRO A 2 25.09 23.30 -11.75
N PRO A 3 25.80 23.56 -12.85
CA PRO A 3 25.24 23.49 -14.18
C PRO A 3 24.82 22.10 -14.65
N ASP A 4 25.10 21.08 -13.89
CA ASP A 4 24.85 19.69 -14.29
C ASP A 4 23.41 19.19 -14.08
N LEU A 5 22.58 19.99 -13.40
CA LEU A 5 21.18 19.60 -13.17
C LEU A 5 20.27 19.86 -14.36
N GLN A 6 20.74 20.61 -15.37
CA GLN A 6 19.91 20.99 -16.50
C GLN A 6 20.09 20.12 -17.76
N GLY A 7 21.01 19.17 -17.73
CA GLY A 7 21.33 18.34 -18.89
C GLY A 7 21.06 16.85 -18.76
N ARG A 8 20.50 16.41 -17.64
CA ARG A 8 20.20 14.98 -17.45
C ARG A 8 18.87 14.65 -18.09
N THR A 9 18.87 13.67 -18.97
CA THR A 9 17.64 13.11 -19.51
C THR A 9 16.88 12.43 -18.38
N GLU A 10 15.56 12.53 -18.36
CA GLU A 10 14.72 11.91 -17.31
C GLU A 10 15.03 10.43 -17.12
N GLN A 11 15.35 9.68 -18.16
CA GLN A 11 15.71 8.27 -18.09
C GLN A 11 17.02 8.01 -17.35
N GLY A 12 18.06 8.78 -17.62
CA GLY A 12 19.32 8.65 -16.89
C GLY A 12 19.17 8.97 -15.41
N SER A 13 18.34 9.95 -15.06
CA SER A 13 18.10 10.33 -13.66
C SER A 13 17.29 9.29 -12.89
N GLU A 14 16.37 8.55 -13.52
CA GLU A 14 15.63 7.47 -12.88
C GLU A 14 16.54 6.28 -12.57
N GLU A 15 17.37 5.88 -13.52
CA GLU A 15 18.29 4.76 -13.33
C GLU A 15 19.36 5.09 -12.29
N GLU A 16 19.91 6.30 -12.31
CA GLU A 16 20.85 6.77 -11.30
C GLU A 16 20.20 6.81 -9.90
N ARG A 17 18.97 7.30 -9.79
CA ARG A 17 18.23 7.31 -8.54
C ARG A 17 17.99 5.91 -7.99
N ARG A 18 17.70 4.92 -8.85
CA ARG A 18 17.54 3.53 -8.44
C ARG A 18 18.83 2.95 -7.86
N VAL A 19 19.97 3.20 -8.53
CA VAL A 19 21.27 2.75 -8.05
C VAL A 19 21.60 3.40 -6.71
N ASP A 20 21.32 4.69 -6.57
CA ASP A 20 21.56 5.42 -5.31
C ASP A 20 20.63 4.94 -4.20
N ARG A 21 19.38 4.65 -4.49
CA ARG A 21 18.44 4.07 -3.53
C ARG A 21 19.00 2.83 -2.86
N TRP A 22 19.49 1.89 -3.65
CA TRP A 22 19.97 0.60 -3.16
C TRP A 22 21.23 0.71 -2.31
N LYS A 23 21.93 1.82 -2.40
CA LYS A 23 23.10 2.11 -1.57
C LYS A 23 22.76 2.83 -0.27
N ARG A 24 21.53 3.32 -0.13
CA ARG A 24 21.12 4.02 1.08
C ARG A 24 20.87 3.05 2.22
N HIS A 25 21.03 3.52 3.44
CA HIS A 25 20.84 2.75 4.66
C HIS A 25 19.78 3.36 5.58
N ASP A 26 18.90 4.17 5.01
CA ASP A 26 17.81 4.82 5.73
C ASP A 26 16.43 4.38 5.22
N TRP A 27 16.33 3.15 4.72
CA TRP A 27 15.07 2.55 4.30
C TRP A 27 14.11 2.42 5.46
N TRP A 28 12.84 2.61 5.19
CA TRP A 28 11.78 2.44 6.16
C TRP A 28 10.54 1.87 5.47
N GLY A 29 9.65 1.31 6.25
CA GLY A 29 8.44 0.76 5.68
C GLY A 29 7.31 0.62 6.68
N VAL A 30 6.12 0.45 6.15
CA VAL A 30 4.95 0.02 6.91
C VAL A 30 4.76 -1.46 6.65
N VAL A 31 4.52 -2.24 7.69
CA VAL A 31 4.28 -3.68 7.58
C VAL A 31 2.85 -3.97 8.02
N LEU A 32 2.10 -4.64 7.16
CA LEU A 32 0.75 -5.10 7.44
C LEU A 32 0.77 -6.58 7.79
N ASP A 33 0.09 -6.95 8.84
CA ASP A 33 -0.12 -8.36 9.18
C ASP A 33 -1.21 -8.96 8.31
N ALA A 34 -1.07 -10.22 7.95
CA ALA A 34 -2.05 -10.93 7.16
C ALA A 34 -2.01 -12.43 7.47
N PRO A 35 -3.14 -13.14 7.33
CA PRO A 35 -3.12 -14.60 7.41
C PRO A 35 -2.49 -15.23 6.17
N ASP A 36 -2.62 -14.59 5.01
CA ASP A 36 -2.07 -15.04 3.73
C ASP A 36 -1.29 -13.90 3.07
N VAL A 37 0.02 -14.04 3.03
CA VAL A 37 0.92 -13.03 2.49
C VAL A 37 0.69 -12.78 0.99
N ALA A 38 0.56 -13.86 0.22
CA ALA A 38 0.46 -13.75 -1.23
C ALA A 38 -0.79 -13.01 -1.68
N VAL A 39 -1.92 -13.26 -1.03
CA VAL A 39 -3.19 -12.60 -1.36
C VAL A 39 -3.09 -11.09 -1.13
N LEU A 40 -2.57 -10.67 0.02
CA LEU A 40 -2.49 -9.25 0.34
C LEU A 40 -1.41 -8.54 -0.49
N ALA A 41 -0.27 -9.16 -0.70
CA ALA A 41 0.80 -8.59 -1.52
C ALA A 41 0.32 -8.36 -2.95
N ARG A 42 -0.37 -9.33 -3.54
CA ARG A 42 -0.93 -9.20 -4.90
C ARG A 42 -1.96 -8.09 -4.96
N PHE A 43 -2.82 -7.99 -3.96
CA PHE A 43 -3.84 -6.94 -3.92
C PHE A 43 -3.23 -5.55 -4.05
N TYR A 44 -2.27 -5.21 -3.18
CA TYR A 44 -1.67 -3.88 -3.22
C TYR A 44 -0.74 -3.68 -4.41
N SER A 45 -0.06 -4.73 -4.87
CA SER A 45 0.75 -4.66 -6.07
C SER A 45 -0.10 -4.30 -7.29
N GLU A 46 -1.25 -4.93 -7.46
CA GLU A 46 -2.14 -4.65 -8.59
C GLU A 46 -2.89 -3.33 -8.43
N LEU A 47 -3.34 -3.02 -7.21
CA LEU A 47 -4.06 -1.76 -6.96
C LEU A 47 -3.20 -0.53 -7.23
N ARG A 48 -1.95 -0.56 -6.80
CA ARG A 48 -1.06 0.60 -6.86
C ARG A 48 0.02 0.54 -7.93
N GLY A 49 0.17 -0.61 -8.60
CA GLY A 49 1.24 -0.80 -9.56
C GLY A 49 2.62 -0.93 -8.90
N TRP A 50 2.66 -1.35 -7.66
CA TRP A 50 3.91 -1.53 -6.91
C TRP A 50 4.49 -2.91 -7.15
N PRO A 51 5.69 -3.05 -7.71
CA PRO A 51 6.29 -4.36 -7.91
C PRO A 51 6.51 -5.10 -6.59
N ILE A 52 6.27 -6.40 -6.60
CA ILE A 52 6.67 -7.27 -5.49
C ILE A 52 8.16 -7.54 -5.65
N TRP A 53 8.92 -7.07 -4.71
CA TRP A 53 10.37 -7.11 -4.74
C TRP A 53 10.91 -8.39 -4.07
N LYS A 54 10.22 -8.85 -3.03
CA LYS A 54 10.58 -10.04 -2.28
C LYS A 54 9.31 -10.69 -1.77
N GLU A 55 9.22 -12.00 -1.86
CA GLU A 55 8.05 -12.73 -1.38
C GLU A 55 8.43 -14.17 -1.01
N ASP A 56 7.96 -14.59 0.16
CA ASP A 56 7.92 -15.98 0.60
C ASP A 56 6.67 -16.20 1.47
N GLU A 57 6.50 -17.37 2.07
CA GLU A 57 5.33 -17.67 2.88
C GLU A 57 5.22 -16.79 4.14
N GLU A 58 6.35 -16.30 4.63
CA GLU A 58 6.40 -15.53 5.88
C GLU A 58 6.27 -14.03 5.66
N GLY A 59 6.56 -13.54 4.47
CA GLY A 59 6.50 -12.11 4.22
C GLY A 59 6.69 -11.72 2.76
N ALA A 60 6.40 -10.46 2.50
CA ALA A 60 6.62 -9.83 1.21
C ALA A 60 7.00 -8.38 1.41
N ALA A 61 7.65 -7.80 0.41
CA ALA A 61 7.93 -6.39 0.36
C ALA A 61 7.62 -5.85 -1.04
N LEU A 62 6.91 -4.74 -1.08
CA LEU A 62 6.55 -4.04 -2.31
C LEU A 62 7.35 -2.76 -2.42
N ASP A 63 7.82 -2.49 -3.63
CA ASP A 63 8.59 -1.29 -3.96
C ASP A 63 7.63 -0.13 -4.25
N LEU A 64 7.70 0.92 -3.44
CA LEU A 64 6.82 2.08 -3.57
C LEU A 64 7.33 3.14 -4.56
N GLY A 65 8.40 2.85 -5.27
CA GLY A 65 8.90 3.74 -6.32
C GLY A 65 10.26 4.35 -6.01
N GLU A 66 10.42 5.64 -6.25
CA GLU A 66 11.73 6.30 -6.25
C GLU A 66 12.37 6.53 -4.88
N GLY A 67 11.58 6.55 -3.82
CA GLY A 67 12.09 6.78 -2.47
C GLY A 67 12.72 5.54 -1.86
N VAL A 68 12.92 5.60 -0.55
CA VAL A 68 13.44 4.50 0.25
C VAL A 68 12.39 3.93 1.18
N ALA A 69 11.15 3.87 0.69
CA ALA A 69 10.02 3.34 1.42
C ALA A 69 9.51 2.04 0.78
N TYR A 70 9.00 1.16 1.59
CA TYR A 70 8.39 -0.07 1.13
C TYR A 70 7.12 -0.37 1.92
N LEU A 71 6.24 -1.17 1.33
CA LEU A 71 5.12 -1.79 2.03
C LEU A 71 5.47 -3.24 2.26
N GLY A 72 5.57 -3.63 3.52
CA GLY A 72 5.81 -5.01 3.91
C GLY A 72 4.49 -5.71 4.23
N ILE A 73 4.46 -7.01 3.99
CA ILE A 73 3.38 -7.89 4.43
C ILE A 73 4.04 -8.97 5.27
N GLN A 74 3.49 -9.25 6.43
CA GLN A 74 4.02 -10.23 7.36
C GLN A 74 2.94 -11.24 7.69
N ARG A 75 3.27 -12.52 7.58
CA ARG A 75 2.34 -13.57 8.00
C ARG A 75 2.18 -13.53 9.52
N ASN A 76 0.94 -13.49 9.97
CA ASN A 76 0.61 -13.60 11.38
C ASN A 76 -0.40 -14.74 11.56
N PRO A 77 0.02 -15.90 12.11
CA PRO A 77 -0.90 -17.02 12.32
C PRO A 77 -2.00 -16.71 13.33
N ASP A 78 -1.79 -15.71 14.18
CA ASP A 78 -2.77 -15.27 15.18
C ASP A 78 -3.55 -14.04 14.72
N TYR A 79 -3.56 -13.76 13.43
CA TYR A 79 -4.20 -12.59 12.86
C TYR A 79 -5.69 -12.55 13.20
N VAL A 80 -6.14 -11.42 13.75
CA VAL A 80 -7.55 -11.12 13.99
C VAL A 80 -7.96 -9.96 13.10
N ARG A 81 -8.93 -10.19 12.23
CA ARG A 81 -9.45 -9.19 11.31
C ARG A 81 -10.04 -8.00 12.10
N PRO A 82 -9.63 -6.76 11.80
CA PRO A 82 -10.24 -5.59 12.42
C PRO A 82 -11.72 -5.49 12.10
N VAL A 83 -12.51 -4.99 13.05
CA VAL A 83 -13.93 -4.72 12.80
C VAL A 83 -14.10 -3.29 12.29
N TRP A 84 -15.00 -3.11 11.35
CA TRP A 84 -15.36 -1.80 10.83
C TRP A 84 -16.89 -1.67 10.75
N PRO A 85 -17.49 -0.61 11.33
CA PRO A 85 -16.84 0.42 12.14
C PRO A 85 -16.25 -0.15 13.45
N ALA A 86 -15.31 0.61 14.03
CA ALA A 86 -14.64 0.18 15.24
C ALA A 86 -15.64 0.02 16.40
N ALA A 87 -15.40 -0.99 17.23
CA ALA A 87 -16.23 -1.26 18.40
C ALA A 87 -15.34 -1.56 19.61
N THR A 88 -15.78 -1.09 20.78
CA THR A 88 -15.07 -1.30 22.04
C THR A 88 -14.90 -2.79 22.32
N GLY A 89 -13.70 -3.19 22.72
CA GLY A 89 -13.40 -4.58 23.06
C GLY A 89 -13.19 -5.51 21.86
N ARG A 90 -13.28 -5.01 20.64
CA ARG A 90 -13.02 -5.75 19.41
C ARG A 90 -11.72 -5.28 18.79
N GLN A 91 -11.11 -6.12 17.92
CA GLN A 91 -9.90 -5.75 17.22
C GLN A 91 -10.13 -4.49 16.38
N GLN A 92 -9.36 -3.46 16.64
CA GLN A 92 -9.46 -2.21 15.91
C GLN A 92 -8.29 -2.07 14.92
N MET A 93 -8.51 -1.30 13.85
CA MET A 93 -7.37 -0.85 13.04
C MET A 93 -6.53 0.08 13.91
N MET A 94 -5.23 -0.06 13.83
CA MET A 94 -4.29 0.83 14.53
C MET A 94 -3.75 1.90 13.60
N MET A 95 -3.69 1.58 12.31
CA MET A 95 -3.22 2.45 11.24
C MET A 95 -4.02 2.12 9.99
N HIS A 96 -4.08 3.05 9.06
CA HIS A 96 -4.66 2.80 7.74
C HIS A 96 -3.87 3.53 6.65
N LEU A 97 -3.99 3.03 5.44
CA LEU A 97 -3.37 3.65 4.27
C LEU A 97 -4.39 4.55 3.59
N ASP A 98 -3.93 5.69 3.09
CA ASP A 98 -4.73 6.63 2.31
C ASP A 98 -4.13 6.74 0.92
N PHE A 99 -4.97 6.68 -0.11
CA PHE A 99 -4.52 6.84 -1.49
C PHE A 99 -5.32 7.93 -2.18
N GLU A 100 -4.62 8.93 -2.69
CA GLU A 100 -5.22 9.91 -3.59
C GLU A 100 -5.44 9.26 -4.96
N VAL A 101 -6.61 9.45 -5.53
CA VAL A 101 -6.97 8.90 -6.84
C VAL A 101 -7.61 10.00 -7.70
N ILE A 102 -7.64 9.80 -9.00
CA ILE A 102 -8.19 10.78 -9.94
C ILE A 102 -9.70 10.62 -10.08
N ASP A 103 -10.16 9.37 -10.21
CA ASP A 103 -11.58 9.03 -10.36
C ASP A 103 -11.97 8.08 -9.23
N LEU A 104 -12.65 8.61 -8.23
CA LEU A 104 -12.98 7.86 -7.02
C LEU A 104 -13.87 6.65 -7.32
N GLU A 105 -14.93 6.83 -8.11
CA GLU A 105 -15.85 5.74 -8.41
C GLU A 105 -15.18 4.62 -9.21
N ALA A 106 -14.36 4.97 -10.18
CA ALA A 106 -13.63 3.99 -10.97
C ALA A 106 -12.63 3.20 -10.12
N GLU A 107 -11.93 3.86 -9.22
CA GLU A 107 -10.96 3.19 -8.35
C GLU A 107 -11.64 2.32 -7.29
N ILE A 108 -12.79 2.73 -6.76
CA ILE A 108 -13.59 1.87 -5.87
C ILE A 108 -13.97 0.58 -6.60
N ALA A 109 -14.52 0.69 -7.80
CA ALA A 109 -14.92 -0.47 -8.59
C ALA A 109 -13.73 -1.38 -8.90
N ARG A 110 -12.60 -0.80 -9.24
CA ARG A 110 -11.35 -1.53 -9.51
C ARG A 110 -10.83 -2.24 -8.27
N ALA A 111 -10.81 -1.55 -7.13
CA ALA A 111 -10.38 -2.15 -5.87
C ALA A 111 -11.26 -3.33 -5.46
N MET A 112 -12.58 -3.20 -5.62
CA MET A 112 -13.53 -4.28 -5.33
C MET A 112 -13.30 -5.48 -6.25
N LYS A 113 -13.01 -5.24 -7.51
CA LYS A 113 -12.70 -6.29 -8.48
C LYS A 113 -11.42 -7.04 -8.10
N LEU A 114 -10.47 -6.36 -7.48
CA LEU A 114 -9.22 -6.95 -7.01
C LEU A 114 -9.36 -7.66 -5.66
N GLY A 115 -10.49 -7.54 -4.97
CA GLY A 115 -10.76 -8.25 -3.74
C GLY A 115 -11.08 -7.38 -2.52
N ALA A 116 -11.18 -6.06 -2.68
CA ALA A 116 -11.60 -5.19 -1.59
C ALA A 116 -13.11 -5.27 -1.36
N GLU A 117 -13.52 -4.97 -0.13
CA GLU A 117 -14.92 -4.79 0.23
C GLU A 117 -15.21 -3.30 0.45
N LEU A 118 -16.40 -2.87 0.05
CA LEU A 118 -16.88 -1.52 0.32
C LEU A 118 -17.89 -1.61 1.47
N PRO A 119 -17.50 -1.26 2.71
CA PRO A 119 -18.42 -1.30 3.84
C PRO A 119 -19.46 -0.19 3.76
N GLU A 120 -20.60 -0.41 4.40
CA GLU A 120 -21.69 0.54 4.42
C GLU A 120 -21.35 1.81 5.20
N HIS A 121 -20.61 1.67 6.31
CA HIS A 121 -20.24 2.80 7.15
C HIS A 121 -19.17 3.65 6.50
N GLN A 122 -19.53 4.89 6.14
CA GLN A 122 -18.65 5.87 5.47
C GLN A 122 -18.70 7.19 6.24
N PRO A 123 -17.69 7.48 7.07
CA PRO A 123 -17.75 8.63 7.97
C PRO A 123 -17.58 9.98 7.29
N GLN A 124 -17.05 10.03 6.06
CA GLN A 124 -16.74 11.29 5.39
C GLN A 124 -17.23 11.29 3.93
N GLU A 125 -17.69 12.45 3.46
CA GLU A 125 -17.93 12.66 2.04
C GLU A 125 -16.59 12.84 1.31
N GLY A 126 -16.52 12.41 0.05
CA GLY A 126 -15.30 12.56 -0.76
C GLY A 126 -14.17 11.60 -0.41
N VAL A 127 -14.32 10.85 0.66
CA VAL A 127 -13.40 9.78 1.07
C VAL A 127 -14.20 8.49 1.17
N ARG A 128 -13.67 7.42 0.65
CA ARG A 128 -14.30 6.10 0.79
C ARG A 128 -13.36 5.15 1.50
N VAL A 129 -13.89 4.57 2.57
CA VAL A 129 -13.22 3.49 3.29
C VAL A 129 -13.53 2.18 2.59
N LEU A 130 -12.49 1.42 2.28
CA LEU A 130 -12.61 0.05 1.79
C LEU A 130 -11.85 -0.87 2.75
N LEU A 131 -12.13 -2.16 2.66
CA LEU A 131 -11.39 -3.16 3.41
C LEU A 131 -10.58 -4.00 2.43
N ASP A 132 -9.30 -4.16 2.71
CA ASP A 132 -8.45 -5.02 1.88
C ASP A 132 -8.78 -6.51 2.11
N PRO A 133 -8.20 -7.45 1.37
CA PRO A 133 -8.53 -8.87 1.54
C PRO A 133 -8.28 -9.43 2.94
N ALA A 134 -7.42 -8.80 3.73
CA ALA A 134 -7.20 -9.18 5.12
C ALA A 134 -8.09 -8.39 6.09
N GLY A 135 -8.86 -7.44 5.59
CA GLY A 135 -9.81 -6.64 6.38
C GLY A 135 -9.25 -5.34 6.94
N HIS A 136 -8.05 -4.94 6.58
CA HIS A 136 -7.56 -3.63 7.01
C HIS A 136 -8.36 -2.55 6.30
N PRO A 137 -8.89 -1.57 7.03
CA PRO A 137 -9.45 -0.38 6.39
C PRO A 137 -8.35 0.41 5.66
N PHE A 138 -8.67 0.88 4.47
CA PHE A 138 -7.87 1.86 3.75
C PHE A 138 -8.80 2.85 3.05
N CYS A 139 -8.29 4.02 2.73
CA CYS A 139 -9.11 5.08 2.16
C CYS A 139 -8.67 5.44 0.76
N LEU A 140 -9.66 5.71 -0.10
CA LEU A 140 -9.47 6.35 -1.39
C LEU A 140 -10.09 7.75 -1.33
N TYR A 141 -9.40 8.74 -1.87
CA TYR A 141 -9.90 10.13 -1.89
C TYR A 141 -9.44 10.86 -3.15
N THR A 142 -10.12 11.94 -3.46
CA THR A 142 -9.73 12.85 -4.55
C THR A 142 -9.35 14.23 -4.03
#